data_9cc9fe9349c6a9683caa8677d8c5adde
#
_entry.id   9cc9fe9349c6a9683caa8677d8c5adde
#
_cell.length_a   1.000
_cell.length_b   1.000
_cell.length_c   1.000
_cell.angle_alpha   90.00
_cell.angle_beta   90.00
_cell.angle_gamma   90.00
#
_symmetry.space_group_name_H-M   'P 1'
#
loop_
_entity.id
_entity.type
_entity.pdbx_description
1 polymer ?
#
loop_
_entity_poly.entity_id
_entity_poly.type
_entity_poly.pdbx_seq_one_letter_code
_entity_poly.pdbx_strand_id
1 'polypeptide(L)'
;MKLPRVSLFLLVLCAVPPLFAADVVGSATPPATTIPSDSNYTGRHAADNHACEALVAAMKGQPCDIIFIGDSITQGWVQRGKEVWEKHYASRHALDFGVGADATQHTLWRFDHMDVASFRPKVAVLLIGTNNTRDTPEDIAAGVKAVLAKTQQTFPGVKTILMSILPSARANQKMAAVNAITRTFADNRTVYYLDLAAKMTPEGDSWKGLGPDKLHLTAEGYEMWAAELDPLLAKLL
;
A
#
# COMPACT_ATOMS: atom_id res chain seq x y z
N MET A 1 77.38 14.77 53.15
CA MET A 1 76.01 15.25 52.87
C MET A 1 75.35 14.23 51.93
N LYS A 2 74.45 13.33 52.43
CA LYS A 2 73.81 12.25 51.64
C LYS A 2 72.44 12.73 51.27
N LEU A 3 72.12 12.74 49.93
CA LEU A 3 70.80 13.05 49.39
C LEU A 3 69.90 11.80 49.48
N PRO A 4 68.61 11.96 49.81
CA PRO A 4 67.69 10.81 49.88
C PRO A 4 67.22 10.40 48.48
N ARG A 5 67.13 9.07 48.25
CA ARG A 5 66.52 8.44 47.06
C ARG A 5 65.01 8.55 47.18
N VAL A 6 64.40 9.20 46.21
CA VAL A 6 62.96 9.21 46.05
C VAL A 6 62.57 8.01 45.17
N SER A 7 61.82 7.06 45.71
CA SER A 7 61.23 5.92 44.97
C SER A 7 59.93 6.37 44.33
N LEU A 8 59.92 6.36 42.99
CA LEU A 8 58.75 6.63 42.19
C LEU A 8 57.89 5.36 42.06
N PHE A 9 56.78 5.32 42.77
CA PHE A 9 55.77 4.26 42.58
C PHE A 9 54.98 4.57 41.33
N LEU A 10 55.09 3.71 40.25
CA LEU A 10 54.33 3.74 39.05
C LEU A 10 52.96 3.07 39.31
N LEU A 11 51.91 3.88 39.42
CA LEU A 11 50.54 3.37 39.52
C LEU A 11 50.10 2.96 38.08
N VAL A 12 50.02 1.65 37.85
CA VAL A 12 49.43 1.11 36.63
C VAL A 12 47.91 1.15 36.77
N LEU A 13 47.28 2.13 36.12
CA LEU A 13 45.83 2.17 36.00
C LEU A 13 45.41 1.15 34.92
N CYS A 14 44.89 0.01 35.36
CA CYS A 14 44.18 -0.90 34.44
C CYS A 14 42.86 -0.28 34.02
N ALA A 15 42.81 0.25 32.79
CA ALA A 15 41.56 0.66 32.16
C ALA A 15 40.77 -0.59 31.79
N VAL A 16 39.66 -0.84 32.47
CA VAL A 16 38.64 -1.83 32.08
C VAL A 16 37.87 -1.24 30.93
N PRO A 17 37.83 -1.87 29.74
CA PRO A 17 36.99 -1.38 28.66
C PRO A 17 35.50 -1.53 29.03
N PRO A 18 34.64 -0.56 28.68
CA PRO A 18 33.22 -0.70 28.92
C PRO A 18 32.68 -1.90 28.11
N LEU A 19 32.02 -2.81 28.78
CA LEU A 19 31.21 -3.86 28.16
C LEU A 19 30.07 -3.15 27.44
N PHE A 20 30.20 -2.97 26.13
CA PHE A 20 29.05 -2.68 25.30
C PHE A 20 28.15 -3.91 25.34
N ALA A 21 27.05 -3.81 26.08
CA ALA A 21 25.94 -4.72 25.92
C ALA A 21 25.46 -4.59 24.44
N ALA A 22 25.79 -5.59 23.65
CA ALA A 22 25.14 -5.73 22.34
C ALA A 22 23.66 -5.96 22.64
N ASP A 23 22.84 -4.95 22.41
CA ASP A 23 21.40 -5.11 22.34
C ASP A 23 21.15 -6.19 21.29
N VAL A 24 20.79 -7.38 21.76
CA VAL A 24 20.21 -8.43 20.91
C VAL A 24 18.87 -7.87 20.48
N VAL A 25 18.86 -7.14 19.36
CA VAL A 25 17.64 -6.83 18.63
C VAL A 25 17.09 -8.20 18.23
N GLY A 26 16.19 -8.70 19.05
CA GLY A 26 15.44 -9.91 18.75
C GLY A 26 14.81 -9.67 17.37
N SER A 27 15.14 -10.50 16.40
CA SER A 27 14.54 -10.50 15.08
C SER A 27 13.04 -10.82 15.26
N ALA A 28 12.24 -9.77 15.44
CA ALA A 28 10.80 -9.93 15.44
C ALA A 28 10.41 -10.52 14.06
N THR A 29 9.69 -11.63 14.07
CA THR A 29 9.16 -12.22 12.83
C THR A 29 8.36 -11.15 12.09
N PRO A 30 8.66 -10.90 10.80
CA PRO A 30 7.93 -9.90 10.05
C PRO A 30 6.43 -10.23 10.02
N PRO A 31 5.54 -9.23 10.07
CA PRO A 31 4.09 -9.47 10.00
C PRO A 31 3.71 -10.25 8.72
N ALA A 32 2.77 -11.18 8.83
CA ALA A 32 2.27 -11.97 7.69
C ALA A 32 1.78 -11.08 6.54
N THR A 33 1.27 -9.89 6.83
CA THR A 33 0.84 -8.87 5.88
C THR A 33 1.95 -8.38 4.93
N THR A 34 3.23 -8.60 5.30
CA THR A 34 4.42 -8.20 4.52
C THR A 34 5.05 -9.35 3.75
N ILE A 35 4.57 -10.59 3.93
CA ILE A 35 5.12 -11.80 3.30
C ILE A 35 4.24 -12.17 2.10
N PRO A 36 4.78 -12.18 0.85
CA PRO A 36 4.00 -12.59 -0.31
C PRO A 36 3.35 -13.96 -0.13
N SER A 37 2.06 -14.07 -0.43
CA SER A 37 1.29 -15.30 -0.29
C SER A 37 0.21 -15.37 -1.37
N ASP A 38 0.07 -16.52 -2.04
CA ASP A 38 -1.02 -16.80 -2.98
C ASP A 38 -2.37 -16.96 -2.28
N SER A 39 -2.33 -17.09 -0.95
CA SER A 39 -3.44 -17.26 -0.03
C SER A 39 -4.58 -18.14 -0.53
N ASN A 40 -4.22 -19.24 -1.14
CA ASN A 40 -5.21 -20.24 -1.56
C ASN A 40 -6.30 -19.63 -2.45
N TYR A 41 -5.91 -18.94 -3.52
CA TYR A 41 -6.86 -18.49 -4.52
C TYR A 41 -7.78 -19.63 -4.92
N THR A 42 -9.03 -19.58 -4.49
CA THR A 42 -10.05 -20.58 -4.80
C THR A 42 -11.34 -19.89 -5.25
N GLY A 43 -12.16 -20.61 -6.02
CA GLY A 43 -13.44 -20.10 -6.47
C GLY A 43 -13.34 -18.75 -7.18
N ARG A 44 -14.12 -17.76 -6.75
CA ARG A 44 -14.18 -16.44 -7.39
C ARG A 44 -12.84 -15.71 -7.31
N HIS A 45 -12.12 -15.82 -6.20
CA HIS A 45 -10.83 -15.15 -6.03
C HIS A 45 -9.79 -15.66 -7.05
N ALA A 46 -9.76 -16.97 -7.30
CA ALA A 46 -8.91 -17.54 -8.35
C ALA A 46 -9.31 -17.02 -9.74
N ALA A 47 -10.62 -16.94 -10.04
CA ALA A 47 -11.10 -16.43 -11.31
C ALA A 47 -10.73 -14.95 -11.52
N ASP A 48 -10.87 -14.12 -10.49
CA ASP A 48 -10.50 -12.70 -10.53
C ASP A 48 -8.98 -12.53 -10.73
N ASN A 49 -8.16 -13.39 -10.09
CA ASN A 49 -6.71 -13.38 -10.26
C ASN A 49 -6.29 -13.77 -11.69
N HIS A 50 -6.88 -14.83 -12.25
CA HIS A 50 -6.64 -15.23 -13.64
C HIS A 50 -7.11 -14.16 -14.65
N ALA A 51 -8.23 -13.48 -14.39
CA ALA A 51 -8.69 -12.39 -15.23
C ALA A 51 -7.70 -11.20 -15.21
N CYS A 52 -7.14 -10.88 -14.05
CA CYS A 52 -6.11 -9.86 -13.91
C CYS A 52 -4.82 -10.27 -14.65
N GLU A 53 -4.37 -11.51 -14.50
CA GLU A 53 -3.22 -12.05 -15.23
C GLU A 53 -3.42 -11.97 -16.76
N ALA A 54 -4.59 -12.36 -17.25
CA ALA A 54 -4.94 -12.26 -18.66
C ALA A 54 -4.93 -10.81 -19.16
N LEU A 55 -5.44 -9.87 -18.35
CA LEU A 55 -5.40 -8.44 -18.66
C LEU A 55 -3.94 -7.92 -18.73
N VAL A 56 -3.10 -8.28 -17.77
CA VAL A 56 -1.68 -7.91 -17.76
C VAL A 56 -0.99 -8.45 -19.03
N ALA A 57 -1.26 -9.71 -19.41
CA ALA A 57 -0.71 -10.31 -20.61
C ALA A 57 -1.19 -9.59 -21.89
N ALA A 58 -2.47 -9.23 -21.97
CA ALA A 58 -3.03 -8.50 -23.11
C ALA A 58 -2.47 -7.08 -23.24
N MET A 59 -2.12 -6.45 -22.13
CA MET A 59 -1.53 -5.10 -22.09
C MET A 59 -0.01 -5.09 -22.38
N LYS A 60 0.63 -6.26 -22.52
CA LYS A 60 2.07 -6.35 -22.76
C LYS A 60 2.45 -5.62 -24.06
N GLY A 61 3.40 -4.71 -23.96
CA GLY A 61 3.84 -3.86 -25.08
C GLY A 61 2.92 -2.68 -25.39
N GLN A 62 1.81 -2.52 -24.68
CA GLN A 62 0.96 -1.33 -24.77
C GLN A 62 1.43 -0.25 -23.81
N PRO A 63 1.13 1.03 -24.10
CA PRO A 63 1.37 2.11 -23.14
C PRO A 63 0.59 1.88 -21.83
N CYS A 64 1.24 2.16 -20.70
CA CYS A 64 0.63 2.18 -19.38
C CYS A 64 1.15 3.42 -18.63
N ASP A 65 0.36 4.49 -18.62
CA ASP A 65 0.73 5.73 -17.93
C ASP A 65 0.27 5.74 -16.48
N ILE A 66 -0.84 5.06 -16.18
CA ILE A 66 -1.43 4.97 -14.84
C ILE A 66 -1.68 3.49 -14.50
N ILE A 67 -1.29 3.05 -13.31
CA ILE A 67 -1.66 1.73 -12.80
C ILE A 67 -2.46 1.89 -11.50
N PHE A 68 -3.65 1.26 -11.44
CA PHE A 68 -4.46 1.18 -10.23
C PHE A 68 -4.22 -0.16 -9.56
N ILE A 69 -3.74 -0.14 -8.31
CA ILE A 69 -3.31 -1.32 -7.56
C ILE A 69 -4.21 -1.47 -6.34
N GLY A 70 -4.83 -2.64 -6.17
CA GLY A 70 -5.69 -2.85 -5.01
C GLY A 70 -6.50 -4.13 -5.02
N ASP A 71 -7.57 -4.10 -4.25
CA ASP A 71 -8.51 -5.21 -4.05
C ASP A 71 -9.79 -5.07 -4.90
N SER A 72 -10.92 -5.63 -4.41
CA SER A 72 -12.22 -5.56 -5.08
C SER A 72 -12.75 -4.13 -5.30
N ILE A 73 -12.33 -3.18 -4.48
CA ILE A 73 -12.72 -1.77 -4.63
C ILE A 73 -12.01 -1.17 -5.85
N THR A 74 -10.75 -1.52 -6.06
CA THR A 74 -10.01 -1.15 -7.27
C THR A 74 -10.54 -1.90 -8.49
N GLN A 75 -10.67 -3.23 -8.45
CA GLN A 75 -11.26 -4.02 -9.53
C GLN A 75 -12.65 -3.50 -9.97
N GLY A 76 -13.38 -2.91 -9.07
CA GLY A 76 -14.70 -2.34 -9.33
C GLY A 76 -14.72 -1.17 -10.32
N TRP A 77 -13.57 -0.55 -10.62
CA TRP A 77 -13.47 0.48 -11.66
C TRP A 77 -13.96 -0.01 -13.03
N VAL A 78 -13.59 -1.22 -13.41
CA VAL A 78 -14.03 -1.81 -14.71
C VAL A 78 -15.34 -2.60 -14.60
N GLN A 79 -16.00 -2.54 -13.45
CA GLN A 79 -17.29 -3.17 -13.17
C GLN A 79 -18.36 -2.12 -12.85
N ARG A 80 -18.55 -1.78 -11.56
CA ARG A 80 -19.55 -0.80 -11.09
C ARG A 80 -19.21 0.64 -11.48
N GLY A 81 -17.89 0.94 -11.60
CA GLY A 81 -17.34 2.22 -12.02
C GLY A 81 -17.08 2.33 -13.53
N LYS A 82 -17.54 1.36 -14.35
CA LYS A 82 -17.15 1.25 -15.77
C LYS A 82 -17.36 2.53 -16.56
N GLU A 83 -18.49 3.18 -16.42
CA GLU A 83 -18.79 4.43 -17.16
C GLU A 83 -17.85 5.56 -16.73
N VAL A 84 -17.55 5.63 -15.43
CA VAL A 84 -16.59 6.61 -14.87
C VAL A 84 -15.18 6.31 -15.36
N TRP A 85 -14.79 5.02 -15.38
CA TRP A 85 -13.50 4.58 -15.92
C TRP A 85 -13.33 4.96 -17.39
N GLU A 86 -14.32 4.67 -18.21
CA GLU A 86 -14.30 5.01 -19.64
C GLU A 86 -14.18 6.52 -19.87
N LYS A 87 -14.87 7.31 -19.07
CA LYS A 87 -14.84 8.78 -19.14
C LYS A 87 -13.50 9.38 -18.71
N HIS A 88 -12.88 8.85 -17.64
CA HIS A 88 -11.74 9.50 -16.98
C HIS A 88 -10.40 8.84 -17.29
N TYR A 89 -10.33 7.50 -17.45
CA TYR A 89 -9.06 6.76 -17.42
C TYR A 89 -8.77 5.93 -18.66
N ALA A 90 -9.76 5.42 -19.38
CA ALA A 90 -9.56 4.54 -20.53
C ALA A 90 -8.64 5.18 -21.61
N SER A 91 -8.81 6.48 -21.88
CA SER A 91 -7.99 7.20 -22.86
C SER A 91 -6.60 7.63 -22.32
N ARG A 92 -6.32 7.40 -21.03
CA ARG A 92 -5.06 7.77 -20.36
C ARG A 92 -4.12 6.56 -20.21
N HIS A 93 -4.31 5.50 -20.97
CA HIS A 93 -3.52 4.26 -20.87
C HIS A 93 -3.48 3.72 -19.42
N ALA A 94 -4.63 3.71 -18.75
CA ALA A 94 -4.74 3.23 -17.39
C ALA A 94 -4.94 1.71 -17.36
N LEU A 95 -4.26 1.05 -16.42
CA LEU A 95 -4.41 -0.39 -16.13
C LEU A 95 -5.06 -0.56 -14.77
N ASP A 96 -6.17 -1.30 -14.72
CA ASP A 96 -6.73 -1.78 -13.46
C ASP A 96 -6.03 -3.08 -13.04
N PHE A 97 -5.19 -3.00 -12.01
CA PHE A 97 -4.49 -4.12 -11.39
C PHE A 97 -5.13 -4.47 -10.04
N GLY A 98 -6.45 -4.33 -9.93
CA GLY A 98 -7.24 -4.74 -8.77
C GLY A 98 -7.68 -6.21 -8.86
N VAL A 99 -7.68 -6.92 -7.73
CA VAL A 99 -8.20 -8.29 -7.62
C VAL A 99 -9.08 -8.43 -6.39
N GLY A 100 -10.29 -8.96 -6.59
CA GLY A 100 -11.26 -9.17 -5.52
C GLY A 100 -10.70 -9.95 -4.34
N ALA A 101 -11.02 -9.50 -3.13
CA ALA A 101 -10.60 -10.11 -1.87
C ALA A 101 -9.08 -10.08 -1.57
N ASP A 102 -8.25 -9.41 -2.37
CA ASP A 102 -6.84 -9.25 -2.05
C ASP A 102 -6.63 -8.56 -0.69
N ALA A 103 -5.73 -9.12 0.08
CA ALA A 103 -5.04 -8.47 1.19
C ALA A 103 -3.64 -8.04 0.72
N THR A 104 -2.90 -7.33 1.57
CA THR A 104 -1.58 -6.79 1.21
C THR A 104 -0.60 -7.88 0.73
N GLN A 105 -0.56 -9.04 1.40
CA GLN A 105 0.30 -10.17 1.04
C GLN A 105 -0.03 -10.76 -0.34
N HIS A 106 -1.29 -10.74 -0.75
CA HIS A 106 -1.72 -11.25 -2.05
C HIS A 106 -1.28 -10.30 -3.18
N THR A 107 -1.44 -9.00 -2.97
CA THR A 107 -0.94 -8.00 -3.91
C THR A 107 0.58 -8.10 -4.08
N LEU A 108 1.35 -8.34 -3.00
CA LEU A 108 2.79 -8.59 -3.07
C LEU A 108 3.09 -9.83 -3.92
N TRP A 109 2.35 -10.94 -3.71
CA TRP A 109 2.51 -12.16 -4.49
C TRP A 109 2.25 -11.92 -5.99
N ARG A 110 1.22 -11.16 -6.35
CA ARG A 110 0.91 -10.84 -7.76
C ARG A 110 2.04 -10.06 -8.44
N PHE A 111 2.69 -9.15 -7.75
CA PHE A 111 3.86 -8.46 -8.27
C PHE A 111 5.01 -9.41 -8.62
N ASP A 112 5.15 -10.52 -7.91
CA ASP A 112 6.21 -11.51 -8.16
C ASP A 112 5.85 -12.52 -9.25
N HIS A 113 4.55 -12.70 -9.57
CA HIS A 113 4.06 -13.75 -10.45
C HIS A 113 3.44 -13.25 -11.76
N MET A 114 3.10 -11.97 -11.86
CA MET A 114 2.57 -11.36 -13.08
C MET A 114 3.63 -10.45 -13.73
N ASP A 115 3.70 -10.46 -15.07
CA ASP A 115 4.71 -9.68 -15.85
C ASP A 115 4.36 -8.19 -15.90
N VAL A 116 4.20 -7.57 -14.73
CA VAL A 116 3.94 -6.13 -14.62
C VAL A 116 5.17 -5.27 -14.71
N ALA A 117 6.36 -5.83 -14.49
CA ALA A 117 7.63 -5.10 -14.53
C ALA A 117 7.98 -4.58 -15.94
N SER A 118 7.29 -5.05 -16.98
CA SER A 118 7.43 -4.54 -18.35
C SER A 118 6.78 -3.17 -18.55
N PHE A 119 5.82 -2.79 -17.71
CA PHE A 119 5.14 -1.48 -17.79
C PHE A 119 6.01 -0.34 -17.25
N ARG A 120 5.66 0.87 -17.68
CA ARG A 120 6.38 2.10 -17.27
C ARG A 120 5.36 3.18 -16.84
N PRO A 121 4.53 2.91 -15.81
CA PRO A 121 3.58 3.90 -15.36
C PRO A 121 4.29 5.13 -14.79
N LYS A 122 3.75 6.30 -15.07
CA LYS A 122 4.17 7.57 -14.46
C LYS A 122 3.57 7.70 -13.07
N VAL A 123 2.34 7.21 -12.92
CA VAL A 123 1.60 7.26 -11.65
C VAL A 123 1.02 5.89 -11.29
N ALA A 124 1.17 5.49 -10.03
CA ALA A 124 0.48 4.37 -9.42
C ALA A 124 -0.56 4.89 -8.40
N VAL A 125 -1.78 4.38 -8.45
CA VAL A 125 -2.84 4.67 -7.48
C VAL A 125 -3.00 3.42 -6.62
N LEU A 126 -2.71 3.50 -5.33
CA LEU A 126 -2.67 2.34 -4.42
C LEU A 126 -3.77 2.43 -3.37
N LEU A 127 -4.71 1.48 -3.38
CA LEU A 127 -5.73 1.29 -2.35
C LEU A 127 -5.78 -0.19 -1.96
N ILE A 128 -5.20 -0.55 -0.82
CA ILE A 128 -5.11 -1.93 -0.32
C ILE A 128 -5.14 -1.96 1.21
N GLY A 129 -5.60 -3.08 1.78
CA GLY A 129 -5.64 -3.31 3.22
C GLY A 129 -7.05 -3.57 3.76
N THR A 130 -8.10 -3.29 2.98
CA THR A 130 -9.50 -3.49 3.36
C THR A 130 -9.81 -4.91 3.83
N ASN A 131 -9.14 -5.91 3.27
CA ASN A 131 -9.38 -7.33 3.57
C ASN A 131 -8.49 -7.89 4.69
N ASN A 132 -7.55 -7.11 5.21
CA ASN A 132 -6.70 -7.49 6.33
C ASN A 132 -7.42 -7.36 7.69
N THR A 133 -8.70 -7.71 7.77
CA THR A 133 -9.55 -7.43 8.95
C THR A 133 -9.15 -8.17 10.22
N ARG A 134 -8.34 -9.24 10.12
CA ARG A 134 -7.85 -10.03 11.26
C ARG A 134 -6.56 -9.50 11.86
N ASP A 135 -5.83 -8.68 11.10
CA ASP A 135 -4.53 -8.14 11.49
C ASP A 135 -4.68 -6.87 12.37
N THR A 136 -3.62 -6.48 13.06
CA THR A 136 -3.58 -5.22 13.82
C THR A 136 -3.47 -4.03 12.87
N PRO A 137 -3.84 -2.80 13.27
CA PRO A 137 -3.63 -1.62 12.44
C PRO A 137 -2.16 -1.43 12.03
N GLU A 138 -1.22 -1.72 12.91
CA GLU A 138 0.22 -1.63 12.69
C GLU A 138 0.69 -2.64 11.64
N ASP A 139 0.22 -3.89 11.72
CA ASP A 139 0.54 -4.94 10.76
C ASP A 139 -0.07 -4.63 9.38
N ILE A 140 -1.30 -4.14 9.33
CA ILE A 140 -1.92 -3.71 8.07
C ILE A 140 -1.11 -2.57 7.45
N ALA A 141 -0.75 -1.56 8.24
CA ALA A 141 0.06 -0.44 7.76
C ALA A 141 1.45 -0.91 7.29
N ALA A 142 2.08 -1.87 7.98
CA ALA A 142 3.32 -2.50 7.53
C ALA A 142 3.14 -3.19 6.18
N GLY A 143 2.05 -3.93 5.98
CA GLY A 143 1.69 -4.54 4.70
C GLY A 143 1.49 -3.51 3.58
N VAL A 144 0.75 -2.43 3.85
CA VAL A 144 0.58 -1.30 2.90
C VAL A 144 1.93 -0.69 2.53
N LYS A 145 2.82 -0.49 3.52
CA LYS A 145 4.17 0.00 3.28
C LYS A 145 5.00 -0.94 2.42
N ALA A 146 4.87 -2.25 2.62
CA ALA A 146 5.54 -3.25 1.80
C ALA A 146 5.06 -3.23 0.34
N VAL A 147 3.74 -3.11 0.10
CA VAL A 147 3.18 -2.97 -1.26
C VAL A 147 3.65 -1.66 -1.90
N LEU A 148 3.68 -0.56 -1.15
CA LEU A 148 4.21 0.72 -1.62
C LEU A 148 5.69 0.60 -2.05
N ALA A 149 6.53 -0.02 -1.23
CA ALA A 149 7.94 -0.25 -1.55
C ALA A 149 8.10 -1.17 -2.78
N LYS A 150 7.29 -2.23 -2.88
CA LYS A 150 7.27 -3.13 -4.03
C LYS A 150 6.87 -2.40 -5.32
N THR A 151 5.86 -1.53 -5.24
CA THR A 151 5.44 -0.68 -6.38
C THR A 151 6.58 0.19 -6.87
N GLN A 152 7.29 0.88 -5.97
CA GLN A 152 8.44 1.73 -6.31
C GLN A 152 9.62 0.94 -6.86
N GLN A 153 9.86 -0.28 -6.33
CA GLN A 153 10.90 -1.18 -6.84
C GLN A 153 10.58 -1.69 -8.25
N THR A 154 9.32 -2.06 -8.48
CA THR A 154 8.87 -2.59 -9.78
C THR A 154 8.84 -1.51 -10.85
N PHE A 155 8.47 -0.29 -10.49
CA PHE A 155 8.34 0.87 -11.38
C PHE A 155 9.25 2.01 -10.94
N PRO A 156 10.56 1.97 -11.26
CA PRO A 156 11.49 3.02 -10.83
C PRO A 156 11.06 4.40 -11.32
N GLY A 157 10.97 5.37 -10.41
CA GLY A 157 10.56 6.74 -10.71
C GLY A 157 9.06 7.00 -10.69
N VAL A 158 8.21 5.98 -10.50
CA VAL A 158 6.76 6.14 -10.41
C VAL A 158 6.38 7.07 -9.24
N LYS A 159 5.40 7.95 -9.47
CA LYS A 159 4.74 8.71 -8.40
C LYS A 159 3.58 7.86 -7.87
N THR A 160 3.53 7.63 -6.57
CA THR A 160 2.46 6.82 -5.98
C THR A 160 1.47 7.71 -5.25
N ILE A 161 0.20 7.60 -5.61
CA ILE A 161 -0.92 8.18 -4.85
C ILE A 161 -1.43 7.07 -3.92
N LEU A 162 -1.08 7.18 -2.64
CA LEU A 162 -1.56 6.29 -1.60
C LEU A 162 -2.92 6.77 -1.12
N MET A 163 -3.93 5.94 -1.29
CA MET A 163 -5.31 6.24 -0.89
C MET A 163 -5.55 5.86 0.57
N SER A 164 -6.42 6.62 1.24
CA SER A 164 -7.01 6.14 2.49
C SER A 164 -7.86 4.89 2.24
N ILE A 165 -7.79 3.90 3.12
CA ILE A 165 -8.75 2.79 3.14
C ILE A 165 -10.13 3.36 3.46
N LEU A 166 -11.14 2.98 2.66
CA LEU A 166 -12.48 3.55 2.76
C LEU A 166 -13.21 3.06 4.02
N PRO A 167 -14.15 3.85 4.55
CA PRO A 167 -15.00 3.39 5.63
C PRO A 167 -15.85 2.21 5.18
N SER A 168 -16.14 1.29 6.09
CA SER A 168 -17.01 0.16 5.80
C SER A 168 -17.64 -0.41 7.06
N ALA A 169 -18.74 -1.15 6.92
CA ALA A 169 -19.36 -1.82 8.03
C ALA A 169 -18.50 -2.94 8.65
N ARG A 170 -17.45 -3.39 7.96
CA ARG A 170 -16.60 -4.51 8.43
C ARG A 170 -15.66 -4.14 9.57
N ALA A 171 -14.97 -3.00 9.48
CA ALA A 171 -13.90 -2.66 10.41
C ALA A 171 -13.56 -1.16 10.40
N ASN A 172 -14.56 -0.27 10.40
CA ASN A 172 -14.39 1.16 10.19
C ASN A 172 -13.36 1.80 11.14
N GLN A 173 -13.46 1.55 12.46
CA GLN A 173 -12.53 2.13 13.44
C GLN A 173 -11.10 1.64 13.23
N LYS A 174 -10.91 0.35 12.91
CA LYS A 174 -9.60 -0.22 12.61
C LYS A 174 -9.00 0.44 11.37
N MET A 175 -9.77 0.60 10.29
CA MET A 175 -9.29 1.22 9.06
C MET A 175 -8.96 2.70 9.23
N ALA A 176 -9.69 3.41 10.09
CA ALA A 176 -9.34 4.78 10.47
C ALA A 176 -7.96 4.85 11.19
N ALA A 177 -7.68 3.88 12.10
CA ALA A 177 -6.37 3.79 12.74
C ALA A 177 -5.25 3.46 11.74
N VAL A 178 -5.49 2.54 10.79
CA VAL A 178 -4.55 2.28 9.68
C VAL A 178 -4.28 3.54 8.87
N ASN A 179 -5.33 4.29 8.52
CA ASN A 179 -5.21 5.52 7.75
C ASN A 179 -4.38 6.59 8.47
N ALA A 180 -4.49 6.69 9.80
CA ALA A 180 -3.67 7.59 10.61
C ALA A 180 -2.17 7.27 10.49
N ILE A 181 -1.81 5.97 10.43
CA ILE A 181 -0.43 5.52 10.24
C ILE A 181 0.00 5.74 8.79
N THR A 182 -0.77 5.24 7.80
CA THR A 182 -0.37 5.24 6.39
C THR A 182 -0.27 6.64 5.79
N ARG A 183 -1.04 7.61 6.31
CA ARG A 183 -0.90 9.04 5.95
C ARG A 183 0.54 9.54 6.16
N THR A 184 1.25 9.04 7.17
CA THR A 184 2.64 9.45 7.46
C THR A 184 3.67 8.96 6.44
N PHE A 185 3.28 8.07 5.50
CA PHE A 185 4.15 7.57 4.45
C PHE A 185 4.30 8.56 3.28
N ALA A 186 3.44 9.57 3.21
CA ALA A 186 3.51 10.59 2.17
C ALA A 186 4.68 11.55 2.42
N ASP A 187 5.50 11.75 1.39
CA ASP A 187 6.63 12.69 1.36
C ASP A 187 6.36 13.89 0.44
N ASN A 188 5.22 13.89 -0.27
CA ASN A 188 4.82 14.87 -1.29
C ASN A 188 5.83 15.06 -2.43
N ARG A 189 6.66 14.06 -2.68
CA ARG A 189 7.66 14.02 -3.75
C ARG A 189 7.53 12.74 -4.59
N THR A 190 7.55 11.59 -3.95
CA THR A 190 7.37 10.26 -4.56
C THR A 190 6.06 9.61 -4.13
N VAL A 191 5.62 9.88 -2.91
CA VAL A 191 4.36 9.38 -2.34
C VAL A 191 3.47 10.56 -1.96
N TYR A 192 2.26 10.57 -2.50
CA TYR A 192 1.20 11.52 -2.22
C TYR A 192 0.06 10.80 -1.51
N TYR A 193 -0.58 11.43 -0.54
CA TYR A 193 -1.71 10.83 0.17
C TYR A 193 -3.02 11.47 -0.29
N LEU A 194 -4.00 10.65 -0.66
CA LEU A 194 -5.34 11.10 -1.01
C LEU A 194 -6.36 10.55 -0.01
N ASP A 195 -6.97 11.43 0.78
CA ASP A 195 -7.92 11.05 1.82
C ASP A 195 -9.36 11.04 1.30
N LEU A 196 -9.68 10.02 0.50
CA LEU A 196 -11.04 9.83 0.00
C LEU A 196 -12.01 9.45 1.14
N ALA A 197 -11.55 8.73 2.18
CA ALA A 197 -12.38 8.36 3.31
C ALA A 197 -12.96 9.58 4.03
N ALA A 198 -12.19 10.67 4.14
CA ALA A 198 -12.66 11.93 4.74
C ALA A 198 -13.74 12.65 3.91
N LYS A 199 -13.91 12.29 2.64
CA LYS A 199 -14.95 12.84 1.75
C LYS A 199 -16.24 12.04 1.78
N MET A 200 -16.21 10.84 2.31
CA MET A 200 -17.37 9.96 2.42
C MET A 200 -18.15 10.29 3.70
N THR A 201 -19.19 11.08 3.56
CA THR A 201 -20.03 11.48 4.70
C THR A 201 -20.89 10.31 5.18
N PRO A 202 -21.11 10.16 6.51
CA PRO A 202 -22.02 9.15 7.03
C PRO A 202 -23.46 9.37 6.51
N GLU A 203 -24.12 8.29 6.11
CA GLU A 203 -25.52 8.25 5.68
C GLU A 203 -26.21 7.07 6.37
N GLY A 204 -26.95 7.36 7.48
CA GLY A 204 -27.55 6.34 8.32
C GLY A 204 -26.50 5.41 8.94
N ASP A 205 -26.55 4.14 8.59
CA ASP A 205 -25.59 3.11 9.02
C ASP A 205 -24.55 2.76 7.93
N SER A 206 -24.37 3.65 6.96
CA SER A 206 -23.44 3.53 5.82
C SER A 206 -22.74 4.86 5.57
N TRP A 207 -22.13 5.01 4.38
CA TRP A 207 -21.45 6.20 3.92
C TRP A 207 -21.82 6.50 2.48
N LYS A 208 -21.86 7.79 2.15
CA LYS A 208 -22.12 8.27 0.80
C LYS A 208 -21.20 7.59 -0.22
N GLY A 209 -21.75 7.12 -1.31
CA GLY A 209 -21.02 6.45 -2.38
C GLY A 209 -20.81 4.95 -2.18
N LEU A 210 -21.20 4.37 -1.02
CA LEU A 210 -21.19 2.92 -0.83
C LEU A 210 -22.50 2.27 -1.27
N GLY A 211 -22.40 1.04 -1.74
CA GLY A 211 -23.54 0.19 -2.07
C GLY A 211 -24.22 -0.42 -0.84
N PRO A 212 -25.28 -1.22 -1.07
CA PRO A 212 -26.05 -1.87 0.00
C PRO A 212 -25.23 -2.81 0.88
N ASP A 213 -24.10 -3.31 0.38
CA ASP A 213 -23.15 -4.14 1.15
C ASP A 213 -22.27 -3.31 2.12
N LYS A 214 -22.39 -1.97 2.10
CA LYS A 214 -21.67 -1.02 2.96
C LYS A 214 -20.16 -1.21 2.91
N LEU A 215 -19.65 -1.59 1.75
CA LEU A 215 -18.24 -1.88 1.50
C LEU A 215 -17.78 -1.39 0.12
N HIS A 216 -18.47 -1.82 -0.92
CA HIS A 216 -18.08 -1.51 -2.29
C HIS A 216 -18.72 -0.22 -2.77
N LEU A 217 -18.00 0.50 -3.63
CA LEU A 217 -18.48 1.73 -4.22
C LEU A 217 -19.60 1.49 -5.23
N THR A 218 -20.55 2.44 -5.29
CA THR A 218 -21.50 2.61 -6.38
C THR A 218 -20.86 3.44 -7.51
N ALA A 219 -21.54 3.63 -8.64
CA ALA A 219 -21.09 4.57 -9.66
C ALA A 219 -20.86 5.97 -9.10
N GLU A 220 -21.73 6.46 -8.18
CA GLU A 220 -21.52 7.74 -7.48
C GLU A 220 -20.22 7.74 -6.66
N GLY A 221 -19.92 6.64 -5.96
CA GLY A 221 -18.67 6.50 -5.21
C GLY A 221 -17.43 6.56 -6.10
N TYR A 222 -17.50 6.00 -7.30
CA TYR A 222 -16.42 6.11 -8.28
C TYR A 222 -16.30 7.53 -8.87
N GLU A 223 -17.42 8.25 -9.12
CA GLU A 223 -17.37 9.66 -9.50
C GLU A 223 -16.73 10.52 -8.38
N MET A 224 -17.04 10.25 -7.11
CA MET A 224 -16.39 10.93 -5.98
C MET A 224 -14.88 10.65 -5.97
N TRP A 225 -14.47 9.39 -6.21
CA TRP A 225 -13.05 9.05 -6.29
C TRP A 225 -12.37 9.76 -7.45
N ALA A 226 -12.95 9.76 -8.65
CA ALA A 226 -12.42 10.46 -9.81
C ALA A 226 -12.28 11.97 -9.56
N ALA A 227 -13.29 12.60 -8.97
CA ALA A 227 -13.28 14.03 -8.68
C ALA A 227 -12.12 14.45 -7.74
N GLU A 228 -11.78 13.61 -6.76
CA GLU A 228 -10.67 13.87 -5.85
C GLU A 228 -9.31 13.47 -6.45
N LEU A 229 -9.27 12.46 -7.32
CA LEU A 229 -8.04 11.92 -7.90
C LEU A 229 -7.53 12.74 -9.09
N ASP A 230 -8.42 13.20 -9.98
CA ASP A 230 -8.06 13.84 -11.24
C ASP A 230 -7.20 15.10 -11.08
N PRO A 231 -7.45 16.01 -10.11
CA PRO A 231 -6.57 17.16 -9.91
C PRO A 231 -5.14 16.76 -9.56
N LEU A 232 -4.98 15.67 -8.81
CA LEU A 232 -3.65 15.17 -8.44
C LEU A 232 -2.97 14.46 -9.61
N LEU A 233 -3.72 13.67 -10.39
CA LEU A 233 -3.22 13.06 -11.62
C LEU A 233 -2.77 14.12 -12.64
N ALA A 234 -3.53 15.19 -12.82
CA ALA A 234 -3.18 16.28 -13.74
C ALA A 234 -1.86 16.98 -13.35
N LYS A 235 -1.52 16.98 -12.06
CA LYS A 235 -0.26 17.52 -11.55
C LYS A 235 0.92 16.59 -11.74
N LEU A 236 0.68 15.25 -11.77
CA LEU A 236 1.74 14.24 -11.70
C LEU A 236 2.06 13.59 -13.04
N LEU A 237 1.17 13.67 -14.03
CA LEU A 237 1.35 13.20 -15.41
C LEU A 237 1.98 14.26 -16.28
#